data_58ab38cefe3734c059dc7e02062ee1c4
#
_entry.id   58ab38cefe3734c059dc7e02062ee1c4
#
_cell.length_a   1.000
_cell.length_b   1.000
_cell.length_c   1.000
_cell.angle_alpha   90.00
_cell.angle_beta   90.00
_cell.angle_gamma   90.00
#
_symmetry.space_group_name_H-M   'P 1'
#
loop_
_entity.id
_entity.type
_entity.pdbx_description
1 polymer ?
#
loop_
_entity_poly.entity_id
_entity_poly.type
_entity_poly.pdbx_seq_one_letter_code
_entity_poly.pdbx_strand_id
1 'polypeptide(L)'
;MSLELSKFSVINRQGQNLFTPVDFVIAKGVVACVMGPSGVGKSTLLNAIGGHLSSDFRIAGKLVLNAQEVTHMRVAERHIGILFQDPLLFPHLTVGDNLAFGLKAKVGDTKQRRLLVEQALDQAQLTDFYHRHPQTLSGGQQSRVALMRALLAQPQALLLDEPFSKLDLDLRHTMREFLFDQARLRLIPVLLATHEPADADAANGPLVILKPALSPAQ
;
A
#
# COMPACT_ATOMS: atom_id res chain seq x y z
N MET A 1 12.00 -1.51 12.74
CA MET A 1 11.47 -0.66 11.65
C MET A 1 10.17 -0.01 12.13
N SER A 2 9.92 1.25 11.82
CA SER A 2 8.67 1.95 12.11
C SER A 2 8.39 2.95 11.01
N LEU A 3 7.11 3.28 10.83
CA LEU A 3 6.63 4.39 10.01
C LEU A 3 5.96 5.39 10.93
N GLU A 4 6.44 6.63 10.97
CA GLU A 4 5.99 7.65 11.91
C GLU A 4 5.55 8.91 11.16
N LEU A 5 4.37 9.40 11.52
CA LEU A 5 3.82 10.65 11.02
C LEU A 5 3.70 11.62 12.21
N SER A 6 4.24 12.81 12.06
CA SER A 6 4.18 13.86 13.09
C SER A 6 3.58 15.14 12.50
N LYS A 7 2.41 15.56 13.03
CA LYS A 7 1.62 16.69 12.54
C LYS A 7 1.47 16.68 11.02
N PHE A 8 1.33 15.46 10.48
CA PHE A 8 1.35 15.23 9.04
C PHE A 8 0.01 15.61 8.42
N SER A 9 0.04 16.47 7.41
CA SER A 9 -1.14 16.87 6.65
C SER A 9 -0.78 17.14 5.19
N VAL A 10 -1.80 17.25 4.36
CA VAL A 10 -1.69 17.63 2.95
C VAL A 10 -2.42 18.95 2.76
N ILE A 11 -1.74 19.90 2.15
CA ILE A 11 -2.21 21.26 1.93
C ILE A 11 -2.48 21.46 0.44
N ASN A 12 -3.64 21.99 0.08
CA ASN A 12 -4.00 22.32 -1.30
C ASN A 12 -3.36 23.64 -1.76
N ARG A 13 -3.57 24.02 -3.03
CA ARG A 13 -3.06 25.27 -3.62
C ARG A 13 -3.56 26.53 -2.89
N GLN A 14 -4.70 26.47 -2.21
CA GLN A 14 -5.28 27.59 -1.45
C GLN A 14 -4.69 27.70 -0.03
N GLY A 15 -3.75 26.84 0.35
CA GLY A 15 -3.13 26.84 1.67
C GLY A 15 -3.96 26.14 2.75
N GLN A 16 -5.02 25.41 2.38
CA GLN A 16 -5.91 24.74 3.31
C GLN A 16 -5.49 23.27 3.47
N ASN A 17 -5.54 22.77 4.70
CA ASN A 17 -5.39 21.33 4.95
C ASN A 17 -6.57 20.56 4.35
N LEU A 18 -6.33 19.40 3.75
CA LEU A 18 -7.40 18.51 3.29
C LEU A 18 -8.07 17.80 4.46
N PHE A 19 -7.30 17.47 5.47
CA PHE A 19 -7.74 16.80 6.69
C PHE A 19 -6.99 17.34 7.89
N THR A 20 -7.54 17.12 9.07
CA THR A 20 -6.88 17.48 10.34
C THR A 20 -5.51 16.78 10.41
N PRO A 21 -4.42 17.49 10.75
CA PRO A 21 -3.11 16.88 10.89
C PRO A 21 -3.12 15.63 11.78
N VAL A 22 -2.41 14.62 11.35
CA VAL A 22 -2.37 13.32 12.03
C VAL A 22 -1.01 13.06 12.67
N ASP A 23 -1.05 12.43 13.84
CA ASP A 23 0.11 11.96 14.59
C ASP A 23 -0.09 10.48 14.92
N PHE A 24 0.74 9.60 14.38
CA PHE A 24 0.73 8.18 14.73
C PHE A 24 2.02 7.48 14.34
N VAL A 25 2.23 6.32 14.96
CA VAL A 25 3.37 5.45 14.71
C VAL A 25 2.87 4.04 14.38
N ILE A 26 3.41 3.46 13.33
CA ILE A 26 3.20 2.06 12.98
C ILE A 26 4.50 1.32 13.25
N ALA A 27 4.46 0.43 14.22
CA ALA A 27 5.62 -0.40 14.54
C ALA A 27 5.86 -1.48 13.47
N LYS A 28 7.05 -2.07 13.50
CA LYS A 28 7.41 -3.20 12.62
C LYS A 28 6.41 -4.36 12.78
N GLY A 29 5.98 -4.91 11.66
CA GLY A 29 5.06 -6.04 11.63
C GLY A 29 3.62 -5.71 12.03
N VAL A 30 3.30 -4.43 12.24
CA VAL A 30 1.96 -3.96 12.60
C VAL A 30 1.25 -3.44 11.37
N VAL A 31 -0.04 -3.76 11.28
CA VAL A 31 -0.96 -3.18 10.30
C VAL A 31 -1.80 -2.13 11.00
N ALA A 32 -1.65 -0.87 10.61
CA ALA A 32 -2.52 0.22 11.02
C ALA A 32 -3.58 0.48 9.95
N CYS A 33 -4.75 0.89 10.37
CA CYS A 33 -5.83 1.26 9.45
C CYS A 33 -6.10 2.76 9.48
N VAL A 34 -6.39 3.32 8.31
CA VAL A 34 -6.95 4.67 8.18
C VAL A 34 -8.36 4.58 7.61
N MET A 35 -9.31 5.13 8.35
CA MET A 35 -10.72 5.19 7.99
C MET A 35 -11.21 6.63 7.94
N GLY A 36 -12.36 6.85 7.37
CA GLY A 36 -13.01 8.15 7.29
C GLY A 36 -13.97 8.23 6.12
N PRO A 37 -14.77 9.30 6.02
CA PRO A 37 -15.75 9.48 4.94
C PRO A 37 -15.12 9.36 3.55
N SER A 38 -15.94 9.05 2.55
CA SER A 38 -15.51 9.13 1.15
C SER A 38 -15.06 10.56 0.83
N GLY A 39 -13.97 10.71 0.08
CA GLY A 39 -13.42 12.01 -0.29
C GLY A 39 -12.64 12.76 0.79
N VAL A 40 -12.52 12.24 2.02
CA VAL A 40 -11.77 12.92 3.10
C VAL A 40 -10.25 13.02 2.85
N GLY A 41 -9.72 12.31 1.87
CA GLY A 41 -8.30 12.35 1.51
C GLY A 41 -7.49 11.12 1.92
N LYS A 42 -8.11 9.95 2.15
CA LYS A 42 -7.38 8.69 2.48
C LYS A 42 -6.34 8.35 1.42
N SER A 43 -6.74 8.26 0.16
CA SER A 43 -5.81 7.99 -0.95
C SER A 43 -4.76 9.10 -1.11
N THR A 44 -5.13 10.37 -0.85
CA THR A 44 -4.19 11.49 -0.89
C THR A 44 -3.15 11.39 0.23
N LEU A 45 -3.54 10.94 1.42
CA LEU A 45 -2.62 10.64 2.52
C LEU A 45 -1.62 9.54 2.10
N LEU A 46 -2.11 8.43 1.54
CA LEU A 46 -1.23 7.36 1.05
C LEU A 46 -0.28 7.85 -0.04
N ASN A 47 -0.79 8.63 -1.00
CA ASN A 47 0.03 9.22 -2.06
C ASN A 47 1.11 10.17 -1.50
N ALA A 48 0.79 10.96 -0.48
CA ALA A 48 1.75 11.83 0.17
C ALA A 48 2.87 11.03 0.87
N ILE A 49 2.51 9.97 1.60
CA ILE A 49 3.46 9.08 2.26
C ILE A 49 4.33 8.36 1.21
N GLY A 50 3.72 7.83 0.14
CA GLY A 50 4.42 7.14 -0.94
C GLY A 50 5.30 8.05 -1.82
N GLY A 51 5.07 9.37 -1.79
CA GLY A 51 5.79 10.33 -2.63
C GLY A 51 5.16 10.57 -4.00
N HIS A 52 3.92 10.13 -4.21
CA HIS A 52 3.16 10.26 -5.47
C HIS A 52 2.17 11.43 -5.46
N LEU A 53 2.41 12.41 -4.59
CA LEU A 53 1.52 13.55 -4.45
C LEU A 53 1.58 14.45 -5.71
N SER A 54 0.41 14.84 -6.22
CA SER A 54 0.31 15.81 -7.32
C SER A 54 0.91 17.16 -6.92
N SER A 55 1.41 17.91 -7.90
CA SER A 55 1.93 19.28 -7.74
C SER A 55 0.90 20.29 -7.20
N ASP A 56 -0.38 19.92 -7.19
CA ASP A 56 -1.46 20.72 -6.61
C ASP A 56 -1.48 20.73 -5.08
N PHE A 57 -0.69 19.84 -4.49
CA PHE A 57 -0.62 19.63 -3.05
C PHE A 57 0.81 19.71 -2.54
N ARG A 58 0.92 20.02 -1.27
CA ARG A 58 2.20 19.98 -0.55
C ARG A 58 2.03 19.26 0.79
N ILE A 59 3.11 18.67 1.29
CA ILE A 59 3.15 18.04 2.60
C ILE A 59 3.48 19.08 3.65
N ALA A 60 2.80 19.00 4.82
CA ALA A 60 3.22 19.63 6.06
C ALA A 60 3.41 18.56 7.13
N GLY A 61 4.28 18.84 8.12
CA GLY A 61 4.67 17.87 9.12
C GLY A 61 5.84 17.01 8.67
N LYS A 62 6.04 15.89 9.35
CA LYS A 62 7.20 15.00 9.12
C LYS A 62 6.75 13.56 8.89
N LEU A 63 7.47 12.90 7.99
CA LEU A 63 7.39 11.46 7.73
C LEU A 63 8.76 10.84 8.01
N VAL A 64 8.77 9.88 8.93
CA VAL A 64 10.00 9.17 9.31
C VAL A 64 9.80 7.67 9.07
N LEU A 65 10.74 7.05 8.38
CA LEU A 65 10.80 5.61 8.16
C LEU A 65 12.12 5.08 8.69
N ASN A 66 12.06 4.14 9.65
CA ASN A 66 13.25 3.53 10.25
C ASN A 66 14.25 4.56 10.80
N ALA A 67 13.74 5.54 11.56
CA ALA A 67 14.52 6.66 12.12
C ALA A 67 15.14 7.62 11.08
N GLN A 68 14.82 7.48 9.80
CA GLN A 68 15.23 8.39 8.74
C GLN A 68 14.05 9.26 8.32
N GLU A 69 14.24 10.57 8.30
CA GLU A 69 13.23 11.48 7.73
C GLU A 69 13.19 11.33 6.20
N VAL A 70 12.02 10.98 5.67
CA VAL A 70 11.81 10.73 4.23
C VAL A 70 10.81 11.70 3.60
N THR A 71 10.38 12.73 4.33
CA THR A 71 9.32 13.67 3.92
C THR A 71 9.53 14.23 2.52
N HIS A 72 10.76 14.63 2.19
CA HIS A 72 11.12 15.27 0.92
C HIS A 72 11.99 14.40 0.02
N MET A 73 12.17 13.12 0.37
CA MET A 73 12.92 12.19 -0.48
C MET A 73 12.12 11.81 -1.73
N ARG A 74 12.82 11.52 -2.81
CA ARG A 74 12.24 11.03 -4.06
C ARG A 74 11.57 9.66 -3.82
N VAL A 75 10.55 9.35 -4.57
CA VAL A 75 9.77 8.09 -4.48
C VAL A 75 10.68 6.86 -4.40
N ALA A 76 11.63 6.74 -5.32
CA ALA A 76 12.52 5.58 -5.40
C ALA A 76 13.45 5.42 -4.17
N GLU A 77 13.71 6.50 -3.44
CA GLU A 77 14.58 6.51 -2.27
C GLU A 77 13.86 6.21 -0.97
N ARG A 78 12.52 6.33 -0.95
CA ARG A 78 11.69 6.05 0.23
C ARG A 78 11.59 4.56 0.53
N HIS A 79 11.76 3.69 -0.47
CA HIS A 79 11.57 2.24 -0.34
C HIS A 79 10.20 1.84 0.24
N ILE A 80 9.17 2.62 -0.05
CA ILE A 80 7.78 2.38 0.36
C ILE A 80 7.04 1.74 -0.81
N GLY A 81 6.46 0.57 -0.58
CA GLY A 81 5.57 -0.07 -1.55
C GLY A 81 4.17 0.55 -1.47
N ILE A 82 3.51 0.71 -2.59
CA ILE A 82 2.13 1.17 -2.63
C ILE A 82 1.30 0.27 -3.54
N LEU A 83 0.10 -0.09 -3.07
CA LEU A 83 -0.95 -0.70 -3.86
C LEU A 83 -2.08 0.32 -3.97
N PHE A 84 -2.31 0.80 -5.18
CA PHE A 84 -3.41 1.71 -5.50
C PHE A 84 -4.73 0.93 -5.61
N GLN A 85 -5.84 1.63 -5.49
CA GLN A 85 -7.18 1.06 -5.68
C GLN A 85 -7.33 0.38 -7.05
N ASP A 86 -6.73 0.98 -8.10
CA ASP A 86 -6.53 0.32 -9.37
C ASP A 86 -5.20 -0.44 -9.38
N PRO A 87 -5.17 -1.73 -9.79
CA PRO A 87 -3.99 -2.58 -9.69
C PRO A 87 -2.77 -2.11 -10.49
N LEU A 88 -2.96 -1.25 -11.49
CA LEU A 88 -1.91 -0.67 -12.35
C LEU A 88 -0.91 -1.74 -12.85
N LEU A 89 -1.42 -2.87 -13.33
CA LEU A 89 -0.60 -3.89 -13.98
C LEU A 89 -0.18 -3.41 -15.37
N PHE A 90 1.03 -3.80 -15.79
CA PHE A 90 1.54 -3.53 -17.12
C PHE A 90 0.78 -4.39 -18.14
N PRO A 91 -0.08 -3.80 -19.02
CA PRO A 91 -0.98 -4.58 -19.88
C PRO A 91 -0.25 -5.36 -20.97
N HIS A 92 0.96 -4.93 -21.35
CA HIS A 92 1.81 -5.54 -22.35
C HIS A 92 2.70 -6.67 -21.82
N LEU A 93 2.75 -6.87 -20.49
CA LEU A 93 3.49 -7.92 -19.84
C LEU A 93 2.54 -9.05 -19.40
N THR A 94 3.05 -10.27 -19.33
CA THR A 94 2.34 -11.39 -18.70
C THR A 94 2.21 -11.15 -17.19
N VAL A 95 1.41 -11.96 -16.52
CA VAL A 95 1.30 -11.96 -15.04
C VAL A 95 2.65 -12.28 -14.41
N GLY A 96 3.35 -13.28 -14.94
CA GLY A 96 4.69 -13.63 -14.45
C GLY A 96 5.70 -12.50 -14.62
N ASP A 97 5.68 -11.80 -15.77
CA ASP A 97 6.57 -10.67 -16.01
C ASP A 97 6.22 -9.46 -15.14
N ASN A 98 4.93 -9.21 -14.90
CA ASN A 98 4.49 -8.21 -13.92
C ASN A 98 5.06 -8.47 -12.52
N LEU A 99 5.03 -9.73 -12.07
CA LEU A 99 5.60 -10.12 -10.78
C LEU A 99 7.12 -10.03 -10.79
N ALA A 100 7.76 -10.51 -11.88
CA ALA A 100 9.22 -10.44 -12.05
C ALA A 100 9.74 -8.99 -12.04
N PHE A 101 8.93 -8.03 -12.51
CA PHE A 101 9.26 -6.60 -12.42
C PHE A 101 9.40 -6.13 -10.97
N GLY A 102 8.64 -6.70 -10.03
CA GLY A 102 8.77 -6.41 -8.60
C GLY A 102 10.07 -6.92 -7.98
N LEU A 103 10.74 -7.91 -8.58
CA LEU A 103 11.97 -8.46 -8.03
C LEU A 103 13.14 -7.48 -8.21
N LYS A 104 13.95 -7.32 -7.15
CA LYS A 104 15.19 -6.53 -7.24
C LYS A 104 16.11 -7.07 -8.33
N ALA A 105 16.84 -6.19 -9.04
CA ALA A 105 17.73 -6.57 -10.13
C ALA A 105 18.84 -7.57 -9.72
N LYS A 106 19.22 -7.56 -8.44
CA LYS A 106 20.27 -8.45 -7.89
C LYS A 106 19.75 -9.83 -7.47
N VAL A 107 18.45 -10.11 -7.64
CA VAL A 107 17.89 -11.42 -7.30
C VAL A 107 18.25 -12.42 -8.40
N GLY A 108 19.20 -13.28 -8.11
CA GLY A 108 19.51 -14.54 -8.78
C GLY A 108 19.54 -14.57 -10.31
N ASP A 109 19.69 -15.78 -10.82
CA ASP A 109 19.56 -16.05 -12.25
C ASP A 109 18.07 -16.15 -12.67
N THR A 110 17.84 -16.38 -13.96
CA THR A 110 16.48 -16.49 -14.55
C THR A 110 15.66 -17.60 -13.89
N LYS A 111 16.28 -18.72 -13.51
CA LYS A 111 15.59 -19.84 -12.89
C LYS A 111 15.11 -19.49 -11.48
N GLN A 112 15.97 -18.85 -10.70
CA GLN A 112 15.62 -18.42 -9.35
C GLN A 112 14.52 -17.34 -9.36
N ARG A 113 14.61 -16.38 -10.29
CA ARG A 113 13.56 -15.37 -10.48
C ARG A 113 12.22 -16.02 -10.83
N ARG A 114 12.23 -17.01 -11.74
CA ARG A 114 11.05 -17.77 -12.12
C ARG A 114 10.43 -18.49 -10.92
N LEU A 115 11.24 -19.18 -10.13
CA LEU A 115 10.78 -19.87 -8.93
C LEU A 115 10.11 -18.94 -7.93
N LEU A 116 10.69 -17.77 -7.65
CA LEU A 116 10.11 -16.79 -6.75
C LEU A 116 8.76 -16.25 -7.25
N VAL A 117 8.62 -16.06 -8.55
CA VAL A 117 7.36 -15.63 -9.16
C VAL A 117 6.29 -16.72 -9.05
N GLU A 118 6.65 -17.98 -9.33
CA GLU A 118 5.72 -19.11 -9.20
C GLU A 118 5.27 -19.30 -7.75
N GLN A 119 6.17 -19.23 -6.79
CA GLN A 119 5.82 -19.24 -5.37
C GLN A 119 4.87 -18.08 -4.97
N ALA A 120 5.09 -16.91 -5.53
CA ALA A 120 4.20 -15.78 -5.30
C ALA A 120 2.81 -16.00 -5.90
N LEU A 121 2.73 -16.62 -7.08
CA LEU A 121 1.46 -17.00 -7.70
C LEU A 121 0.71 -18.04 -6.87
N ASP A 122 1.40 -19.05 -6.36
CA ASP A 122 0.79 -20.08 -5.50
C ASP A 122 0.23 -19.45 -4.21
N GLN A 123 1.00 -18.58 -3.56
CA GLN A 123 0.54 -17.83 -2.36
C GLN A 123 -0.68 -16.97 -2.66
N ALA A 124 -0.79 -16.43 -3.86
CA ALA A 124 -1.94 -15.64 -4.30
C ALA A 124 -3.13 -16.51 -4.79
N GLN A 125 -3.03 -17.84 -4.74
CA GLN A 125 -4.00 -18.78 -5.33
C GLN A 125 -4.23 -18.50 -6.83
N LEU A 126 -3.14 -18.29 -7.56
CA LEU A 126 -3.09 -18.04 -9.00
C LEU A 126 -2.09 -18.97 -9.69
N THR A 127 -1.98 -20.22 -9.22
CA THR A 127 -1.20 -21.26 -9.86
C THR A 127 -1.55 -21.32 -11.34
N ASP A 128 -0.58 -21.56 -12.22
CA ASP A 128 -0.72 -21.60 -13.68
C ASP A 128 -1.08 -20.27 -14.39
N PHE A 129 -1.07 -19.15 -13.67
CA PHE A 129 -1.37 -17.84 -14.28
C PHE A 129 -0.15 -17.15 -14.90
N TYR A 130 1.04 -17.72 -14.80
CA TYR A 130 2.28 -17.09 -15.22
C TYR A 130 2.21 -16.47 -16.62
N HIS A 131 1.68 -17.21 -17.59
CA HIS A 131 1.63 -16.81 -19.00
C HIS A 131 0.35 -16.03 -19.38
N ARG A 132 -0.58 -15.84 -18.45
CA ARG A 132 -1.79 -15.05 -18.73
C ARG A 132 -1.46 -13.57 -18.84
N HIS A 133 -2.31 -12.83 -19.56
CA HIS A 133 -2.23 -11.37 -19.63
C HIS A 133 -3.19 -10.73 -18.61
N PRO A 134 -2.85 -9.56 -18.03
CA PRO A 134 -3.69 -8.87 -17.05
C PRO A 134 -5.13 -8.64 -17.50
N GLN A 135 -5.34 -8.38 -18.80
CA GLN A 135 -6.67 -8.15 -19.37
C GLN A 135 -7.61 -9.38 -19.31
N THR A 136 -7.06 -10.58 -19.12
CA THR A 136 -7.84 -11.81 -19.02
C THR A 136 -8.20 -12.16 -17.57
N LEU A 137 -7.80 -11.32 -16.61
CA LEU A 137 -8.00 -11.54 -15.19
C LEU A 137 -9.22 -10.75 -14.68
N SER A 138 -9.94 -11.33 -13.71
CA SER A 138 -10.93 -10.58 -12.93
C SER A 138 -10.26 -9.47 -12.12
N GLY A 139 -11.03 -8.46 -11.68
CA GLY A 139 -10.51 -7.36 -10.86
C GLY A 139 -9.83 -7.86 -9.57
N GLY A 140 -10.41 -8.89 -8.91
CA GLY A 140 -9.81 -9.50 -7.73
C GLY A 140 -8.49 -10.23 -8.03
N GLN A 141 -8.40 -10.95 -9.18
CA GLN A 141 -7.15 -11.56 -9.61
C GLN A 141 -6.07 -10.53 -9.90
N GLN A 142 -6.42 -9.42 -10.57
CA GLN A 142 -5.50 -8.31 -10.82
C GLN A 142 -4.99 -7.68 -9.50
N SER A 143 -5.87 -7.47 -8.52
CA SER A 143 -5.49 -6.94 -7.21
C SER A 143 -4.51 -7.85 -6.47
N ARG A 144 -4.71 -9.18 -6.53
CA ARG A 144 -3.78 -10.16 -5.95
C ARG A 144 -2.41 -10.13 -6.63
N VAL A 145 -2.36 -10.06 -7.96
CA VAL A 145 -1.09 -9.94 -8.71
C VAL A 145 -0.36 -8.65 -8.30
N ALA A 146 -1.07 -7.52 -8.22
CA ALA A 146 -0.49 -6.24 -7.84
C ALA A 146 0.06 -6.25 -6.40
N LEU A 147 -0.66 -6.88 -5.46
CA LEU A 147 -0.19 -7.06 -4.08
C LEU A 147 1.10 -7.90 -4.04
N MET A 148 1.13 -9.03 -4.75
CA MET A 148 2.34 -9.87 -4.80
C MET A 148 3.52 -9.15 -5.45
N ARG A 149 3.29 -8.36 -6.51
CA ARG A 149 4.32 -7.51 -7.10
C ARG A 149 4.92 -6.53 -6.10
N ALA A 150 4.06 -5.87 -5.30
CA ALA A 150 4.51 -4.95 -4.26
C ALA A 150 5.32 -5.66 -3.16
N LEU A 151 4.92 -6.86 -2.75
CA LEU A 151 5.65 -7.66 -1.74
C LEU A 151 6.99 -8.20 -2.25
N LEU A 152 7.07 -8.58 -3.54
CA LEU A 152 8.31 -9.03 -4.18
C LEU A 152 9.38 -7.93 -4.26
N ALA A 153 8.98 -6.67 -4.30
CA ALA A 153 9.89 -5.51 -4.24
C ALA A 153 10.60 -5.38 -2.88
N GLN A 154 10.20 -6.16 -1.88
CA GLN A 154 10.74 -6.13 -0.51
C GLN A 154 10.78 -4.70 0.05
N PRO A 155 9.63 -4.03 0.15
CA PRO A 155 9.55 -2.67 0.65
C PRO A 155 9.87 -2.61 2.15
N GLN A 156 10.25 -1.43 2.64
CA GLN A 156 10.46 -1.17 4.07
C GLN A 156 9.17 -0.74 4.79
N ALA A 157 8.16 -0.32 4.05
CA ALA A 157 6.78 -0.09 4.49
C ALA A 157 5.84 -0.37 3.32
N LEU A 158 4.56 -0.68 3.60
CA LEU A 158 3.56 -0.96 2.58
C LEU A 158 2.31 -0.12 2.82
N LEU A 159 1.85 0.55 1.77
CA LEU A 159 0.64 1.35 1.74
C LEU A 159 -0.39 0.67 0.85
N LEU A 160 -1.62 0.55 1.33
CA LEU A 160 -2.68 -0.18 0.63
C LEU A 160 -3.94 0.66 0.59
N ASP A 161 -4.42 0.96 -0.61
CA ASP A 161 -5.65 1.71 -0.84
C ASP A 161 -6.77 0.77 -1.26
N GLU A 162 -7.67 0.45 -0.31
CA GLU A 162 -8.82 -0.45 -0.49
C GLU A 162 -8.46 -1.80 -1.17
N PRO A 163 -7.42 -2.53 -0.70
CA PRO A 163 -6.86 -3.68 -1.44
C PRO A 163 -7.83 -4.85 -1.59
N PHE A 164 -8.87 -4.91 -0.76
CA PHE A 164 -9.80 -6.04 -0.72
C PHE A 164 -11.19 -5.69 -1.30
N SER A 165 -11.42 -4.46 -1.75
CA SER A 165 -12.75 -3.98 -2.18
C SER A 165 -13.34 -4.75 -3.37
N LYS A 166 -12.48 -5.34 -4.23
CA LYS A 166 -12.88 -6.09 -5.42
C LYS A 166 -12.92 -7.62 -5.22
N LEU A 167 -12.79 -8.08 -3.97
CA LEU A 167 -12.78 -9.50 -3.61
C LEU A 167 -14.14 -9.92 -3.00
N ASP A 168 -14.55 -11.16 -3.26
CA ASP A 168 -15.62 -11.79 -2.51
C ASP A 168 -15.22 -12.02 -1.02
N LEU A 169 -16.21 -12.33 -0.17
CA LEU A 169 -16.00 -12.38 1.27
C LEU A 169 -14.97 -13.42 1.71
N ASP A 170 -15.00 -14.63 1.13
CA ASP A 170 -14.11 -15.73 1.51
C ASP A 170 -12.66 -15.41 1.09
N LEU A 171 -12.51 -14.90 -0.13
CA LEU A 171 -11.21 -14.51 -0.66
C LEU A 171 -10.65 -13.28 0.05
N ARG A 172 -11.51 -12.32 0.44
CA ARG A 172 -11.11 -11.16 1.25
C ARG A 172 -10.50 -11.62 2.57
N HIS A 173 -11.15 -12.55 3.28
CA HIS A 173 -10.63 -13.09 4.53
C HIS A 173 -9.25 -13.73 4.34
N THR A 174 -9.12 -14.63 3.37
CA THR A 174 -7.87 -15.32 3.06
C THR A 174 -6.73 -14.36 2.70
N MET A 175 -7.01 -13.37 1.85
CA MET A 175 -5.99 -12.40 1.42
C MET A 175 -5.61 -11.41 2.52
N ARG A 176 -6.55 -11.07 3.39
CA ARG A 176 -6.29 -10.24 4.56
C ARG A 176 -5.35 -10.94 5.54
N GLU A 177 -5.65 -12.18 5.91
CA GLU A 177 -4.78 -12.98 6.78
C GLU A 177 -3.38 -13.13 6.17
N PHE A 178 -3.32 -13.50 4.89
CA PHE A 178 -2.05 -13.60 4.18
C PHE A 178 -1.24 -12.30 4.26
N LEU A 179 -1.86 -11.15 3.98
CA LEU A 179 -1.19 -9.85 4.06
C LEU A 179 -0.65 -9.57 5.47
N PHE A 180 -1.49 -9.81 6.49
CA PHE A 180 -1.11 -9.53 7.87
C PHE A 180 0.03 -10.44 8.33
N ASP A 181 0.03 -11.70 7.90
CA ASP A 181 1.13 -12.61 8.14
C ASP A 181 2.41 -12.17 7.42
N GLN A 182 2.31 -11.71 6.16
CA GLN A 182 3.46 -11.15 5.46
C GLN A 182 4.03 -9.92 6.15
N ALA A 183 3.19 -9.04 6.69
CA ALA A 183 3.63 -7.88 7.47
C ALA A 183 4.42 -8.30 8.72
N ARG A 184 3.89 -9.28 9.46
CA ARG A 184 4.53 -9.84 10.67
C ARG A 184 5.85 -10.55 10.35
N LEU A 185 5.84 -11.45 9.38
CA LEU A 185 7.03 -12.24 8.99
C LEU A 185 8.17 -11.37 8.47
N ARG A 186 7.84 -10.35 7.69
CA ARG A 186 8.85 -9.44 7.10
C ARG A 186 9.18 -8.26 8.01
N LEU A 187 8.48 -8.12 9.13
CA LEU A 187 8.64 -7.02 10.09
C LEU A 187 8.51 -5.64 9.43
N ILE A 188 7.58 -5.49 8.48
CA ILE A 188 7.29 -4.21 7.81
C ILE A 188 6.04 -3.54 8.39
N PRO A 189 6.06 -2.21 8.63
CA PRO A 189 4.86 -1.46 8.94
C PRO A 189 3.95 -1.39 7.71
N VAL A 190 2.64 -1.57 7.93
CA VAL A 190 1.62 -1.49 6.87
C VAL A 190 0.58 -0.45 7.24
N LEU A 191 0.22 0.43 6.31
CA LEU A 191 -0.90 1.35 6.44
C LEU A 191 -1.98 0.98 5.42
N LEU A 192 -3.14 0.58 5.91
CA LEU A 192 -4.29 0.15 5.13
C LEU A 192 -5.36 1.24 5.15
N ALA A 193 -5.69 1.83 4.00
CA ALA A 193 -6.90 2.63 3.86
C ALA A 193 -8.07 1.70 3.53
N THR A 194 -9.10 1.75 4.34
CA THR A 194 -10.32 0.95 4.16
C THR A 194 -11.55 1.72 4.65
N HIS A 195 -12.71 1.35 4.14
CA HIS A 195 -14.00 1.78 4.68
C HIS A 195 -14.72 0.63 5.40
N GLU A 196 -14.12 -0.56 5.43
CA GLU A 196 -14.67 -1.76 6.05
C GLU A 196 -14.20 -1.90 7.49
N PRO A 197 -15.11 -1.85 8.49
CA PRO A 197 -14.73 -2.03 9.89
C PRO A 197 -14.05 -3.38 10.16
N ALA A 198 -14.51 -4.45 9.48
CA ALA A 198 -13.94 -5.79 9.63
C ALA A 198 -12.45 -5.87 9.25
N ASP A 199 -11.95 -5.02 8.36
CA ASP A 199 -10.52 -4.96 8.04
C ASP A 199 -9.73 -4.33 9.19
N ALA A 200 -10.28 -3.28 9.80
CA ALA A 200 -9.66 -2.60 10.94
C ALA A 200 -9.65 -3.48 12.20
N ASP A 201 -10.76 -4.18 12.47
CA ASP A 201 -10.86 -5.10 13.60
C ASP A 201 -9.86 -6.26 13.47
N ALA A 202 -9.74 -6.83 12.27
CA ALA A 202 -8.80 -7.93 12.01
C ALA A 202 -7.33 -7.49 12.04
N ALA A 203 -7.02 -6.23 11.67
CA ALA A 203 -5.67 -5.70 11.75
C ALA A 203 -5.16 -5.63 13.19
N ASN A 204 -6.05 -5.42 14.14
CA ASN A 204 -5.76 -5.31 15.58
C ASN A 204 -4.58 -4.36 15.88
N GLY A 205 -4.44 -3.33 15.07
CA GLY A 205 -3.40 -2.30 15.16
C GLY A 205 -4.00 -0.90 15.33
N PRO A 206 -3.17 0.15 15.25
CA PRO A 206 -3.66 1.52 15.35
C PRO A 206 -4.75 1.83 14.32
N LEU A 207 -5.85 2.43 14.77
CA LEU A 207 -6.92 2.96 13.92
C LEU A 207 -6.88 4.47 13.92
N VAL A 208 -6.67 5.06 12.75
CA VAL A 208 -6.67 6.50 12.52
C VAL A 208 -7.96 6.90 11.82
N ILE A 209 -8.77 7.72 12.45
CA ILE A 209 -9.97 8.29 11.81
C ILE A 209 -9.60 9.63 11.20
N LEU A 210 -9.54 9.65 9.87
CA LEU A 210 -9.28 10.87 9.13
C LEU A 210 -10.53 11.77 9.16
N LYS A 211 -10.35 13.00 9.64
CA LYS A 211 -11.42 13.99 9.72
C LYS A 211 -11.15 15.12 8.72
N PRO A 212 -12.18 15.66 8.04
CA PRO A 212 -12.01 16.85 7.22
C PRO A 212 -11.35 17.97 8.04
N ALA A 213 -10.50 18.76 7.41
CA ALA A 213 -10.02 19.96 8.07
C ALA A 213 -11.21 20.88 8.34
N LEU A 214 -11.25 21.49 9.51
CA LEU A 214 -12.24 22.53 9.81
C LEU A 214 -12.00 23.68 8.83
N SER A 215 -13.01 24.03 8.04
CA SER A 215 -12.97 25.30 7.31
C SER A 215 -12.76 26.41 8.33
N PRO A 216 -11.86 27.38 8.11
CA PRO A 216 -11.84 28.56 8.93
C PRO A 216 -13.25 29.14 8.92
N ALA A 217 -13.80 29.37 10.12
CA ALA A 217 -15.11 30.00 10.26
C ALA A 217 -15.11 31.30 9.43
N GLN A 218 -16.09 31.41 8.52
CA GLN A 218 -16.34 32.61 7.76
C GLN A 218 -16.81 33.71 8.71
#